data_67c51bf7624d590331e170f262d4add5
#
_entry.id   67c51bf7624d590331e170f262d4add5
#
_cell.length_a   1.000
_cell.length_b   1.000
_cell.length_c   1.000
_cell.angle_alpha   90.00
_cell.angle_beta   90.00
_cell.angle_gamma   90.00
#
_symmetry.space_group_name_H-M   'P 1'
#
loop_
_entity.id
_entity.type
_entity.pdbx_description
1 polymer ?
#
loop_
_entity_poly.entity_id
_entity_poly.type
_entity_poly.pdbx_seq_one_letter_code
_entity_poly.pdbx_strand_id
1 'polypeptide(L)'
;HLLSRRQRQMCIRDSIKIIFKESTGHRAVLVLRGEGLSDKVSDADPKVEGNKPKEVIPLDDSVEAEKTADILNKLVVKSYEMIKDHPVNLERIENNEPPANIIIPRGAGEVPVVEALNDKYEVNSACIAETGLIMGIGRFAGMDIIEMEDVTGGIDTNLENIRDTIIDQVKNSDHDFFLINIDGADEAGHDGQAVEKRDFIEKVDRVVMSELKKLEDVYIFLTADHSTPISVLNHSGDPVPVIITGPEVRVDDVCEYSEVAVAKGGLCRIRGADVMNIMMDLMNYAHKFGA
;
A
#
# COMPACT_ATOMS: atom_id res chain seq x y z
N HIS A 1 21.39 -12.38 1.79
CA HIS A 1 21.94 -11.24 2.56
C HIS A 1 23.15 -10.53 1.93
N LEU A 2 23.27 -10.41 0.60
CA LEU A 2 24.43 -9.73 -0.01
C LEU A 2 24.10 -8.90 -1.25
N LEU A 3 22.86 -8.38 -1.39
CA LEU A 3 22.56 -7.31 -2.35
C LEU A 3 22.14 -6.02 -1.62
N SER A 4 22.75 -5.78 -0.46
CA SER A 4 22.55 -4.55 0.31
C SER A 4 23.03 -3.33 -0.48
N ARG A 5 22.10 -2.40 -0.72
CA ARG A 5 22.33 -0.94 -0.85
C ARG A 5 23.18 -0.40 -2.00
N ARG A 6 23.30 -1.06 -3.14
CA ARG A 6 23.86 -0.40 -4.33
C ARG A 6 22.75 -0.17 -5.36
N GLN A 7 22.26 1.07 -5.43
CA GLN A 7 21.56 1.56 -6.60
C GLN A 7 22.44 1.30 -7.83
N ARG A 8 22.08 0.31 -8.65
CA ARG A 8 22.76 0.09 -9.92
C ARG A 8 22.20 1.10 -10.91
N GLN A 9 23.01 2.09 -11.22
CA GLN A 9 22.76 3.00 -12.35
C GLN A 9 23.26 2.34 -13.63
N MET A 10 22.36 2.16 -14.60
CA MET A 10 22.72 1.79 -15.95
C MET A 10 22.43 3.00 -16.85
N CYS A 11 23.45 3.59 -17.45
CA CYS A 11 23.31 4.68 -18.40
C CYS A 11 23.16 4.10 -19.80
N ILE A 12 22.04 4.36 -20.47
CA ILE A 12 21.84 4.18 -21.89
C ILE A 12 22.16 5.52 -22.59
N ARG A 13 22.64 5.48 -23.81
CA ARG A 13 23.31 6.59 -24.56
C ARG A 13 22.55 7.92 -24.68
N ASP A 14 21.32 8.04 -24.19
CA ASP A 14 20.49 9.25 -24.34
C ASP A 14 20.04 9.81 -22.98
N SER A 15 20.95 9.90 -22.02
CA SER A 15 20.72 10.50 -20.69
C SER A 15 19.54 9.94 -19.87
N ILE A 16 18.97 8.78 -20.23
CA ILE A 16 17.94 8.12 -19.41
C ILE A 16 18.61 7.36 -18.28
N LYS A 17 18.28 7.76 -17.04
CA LYS A 17 18.72 7.11 -15.83
C LYS A 17 17.73 5.99 -15.45
N ILE A 18 18.22 4.77 -15.30
CA ILE A 18 17.45 3.62 -14.83
C ILE A 18 17.78 3.38 -13.36
N ILE A 19 16.77 3.39 -12.50
CA ILE A 19 16.87 3.07 -11.08
C ILE A 19 16.03 1.84 -10.85
N PHE A 20 16.63 0.83 -10.23
CA PHE A 20 15.97 -0.41 -9.87
C PHE A 20 16.15 -0.65 -8.37
N LYS A 21 15.04 -0.91 -7.67
CA LYS A 21 15.03 -1.17 -6.23
C LYS A 21 14.15 -2.39 -5.95
N GLU A 22 14.70 -3.32 -5.19
CA GLU A 22 13.98 -4.49 -4.67
C GLU A 22 12.83 -4.07 -3.74
N SER A 23 11.80 -4.88 -3.71
CA SER A 23 10.66 -4.78 -2.81
C SER A 23 10.35 -6.18 -2.24
N THR A 24 9.14 -6.42 -1.80
CA THR A 24 8.74 -7.67 -1.17
C THR A 24 8.71 -8.83 -2.18
N GLY A 25 9.31 -9.96 -1.83
CA GLY A 25 9.33 -11.18 -2.62
C GLY A 25 10.01 -11.00 -3.98
N HIS A 26 9.29 -11.33 -5.04
CA HIS A 26 9.75 -11.23 -6.44
C HIS A 26 9.53 -9.83 -7.05
N ARG A 27 8.97 -8.89 -6.33
CA ARG A 27 8.60 -7.56 -6.82
C ARG A 27 9.77 -6.59 -6.72
N ALA A 28 9.79 -5.62 -7.62
CA ALA A 28 10.76 -4.53 -7.61
C ALA A 28 10.15 -3.28 -8.24
N VAL A 29 10.72 -2.12 -7.94
CA VAL A 29 10.37 -0.85 -8.56
C VAL A 29 11.42 -0.50 -9.60
N LEU A 30 10.96 -0.17 -10.81
CA LEU A 30 11.77 0.33 -11.90
C LEU A 30 11.40 1.79 -12.17
N VAL A 31 12.37 2.69 -12.07
CA VAL A 31 12.16 4.12 -12.38
C VAL A 31 13.05 4.51 -13.54
N LEU A 32 12.44 5.04 -14.58
CA LEU A 32 13.12 5.69 -15.70
C LEU A 32 13.10 7.21 -15.50
N ARG A 33 14.23 7.86 -15.54
CA ARG A 33 14.34 9.33 -15.43
C ARG A 33 15.08 9.90 -16.63
N GLY A 34 14.46 10.84 -17.32
CA GLY A 34 15.03 11.56 -18.46
C GLY A 34 13.94 12.20 -19.30
N GLU A 35 14.35 12.99 -20.28
CA GLU A 35 13.44 13.66 -21.20
C GLU A 35 12.92 12.70 -22.29
N GLY A 36 11.70 12.95 -22.75
CA GLY A 36 11.09 12.19 -23.84
C GLY A 36 10.74 10.77 -23.44
N LEU A 37 10.22 10.57 -22.22
CA LEU A 37 9.61 9.33 -21.74
C LEU A 37 8.09 9.50 -21.68
N SER A 38 7.37 8.38 -21.77
CA SER A 38 5.92 8.32 -21.67
C SER A 38 5.50 7.10 -20.83
N ASP A 39 4.37 7.20 -20.13
CA ASP A 39 3.70 6.08 -19.46
C ASP A 39 2.79 5.28 -20.43
N LYS A 40 2.59 5.76 -21.66
CA LYS A 40 1.72 5.14 -22.66
C LYS A 40 2.40 3.94 -23.33
N VAL A 41 2.74 2.94 -22.54
CA VAL A 41 3.37 1.69 -22.99
C VAL A 41 2.66 0.49 -22.38
N SER A 42 2.66 -0.63 -23.10
CA SER A 42 2.05 -1.87 -22.62
C SER A 42 2.90 -2.61 -21.60
N ASP A 43 2.29 -3.57 -20.90
CA ASP A 43 2.99 -4.48 -19.99
C ASP A 43 3.79 -5.55 -20.77
N ALA A 44 4.97 -5.89 -20.25
CA ALA A 44 5.71 -7.09 -20.69
C ALA A 44 5.20 -8.37 -20.01
N ASP A 45 4.38 -8.25 -18.96
CA ASP A 45 3.84 -9.38 -18.21
C ASP A 45 2.86 -10.22 -19.06
N PRO A 46 3.13 -11.52 -19.27
CA PRO A 46 2.25 -12.39 -20.04
C PRO A 46 0.93 -12.72 -19.31
N LYS A 47 0.80 -12.48 -18.01
CA LYS A 47 -0.35 -12.80 -17.14
C LYS A 47 -0.62 -14.31 -16.97
N VAL A 48 0.08 -15.16 -17.71
CA VAL A 48 -0.10 -16.61 -17.67
C VAL A 48 1.26 -17.25 -17.49
N GLU A 49 1.36 -18.10 -16.48
CA GLU A 49 2.56 -18.86 -16.18
C GLU A 49 2.99 -19.74 -17.37
N GLY A 50 4.30 -19.87 -17.58
CA GLY A 50 4.87 -20.61 -18.70
C GLY A 50 4.96 -19.87 -20.03
N ASN A 51 4.33 -18.71 -20.15
CA ASN A 51 4.44 -17.89 -21.35
C ASN A 51 5.70 -17.00 -21.32
N LYS A 52 6.21 -16.69 -22.52
CA LYS A 52 7.31 -15.72 -22.67
C LYS A 52 6.83 -14.30 -22.35
N PRO A 53 7.73 -13.43 -21.85
CA PRO A 53 7.44 -12.00 -21.74
C PRO A 53 6.92 -11.44 -23.07
N LYS A 54 5.93 -10.57 -23.00
CA LYS A 54 5.41 -9.87 -24.17
C LYS A 54 6.37 -8.76 -24.58
N GLU A 55 6.36 -8.42 -25.85
CA GLU A 55 6.98 -7.20 -26.32
C GLU A 55 6.20 -6.00 -25.80
N VAL A 56 6.89 -5.03 -25.24
CA VAL A 56 6.31 -3.74 -24.86
C VAL A 56 6.08 -2.93 -26.13
N ILE A 57 4.85 -2.50 -26.34
CA ILE A 57 4.45 -1.67 -27.48
C ILE A 57 3.97 -0.29 -27.01
N PRO A 58 4.15 0.77 -27.80
CA PRO A 58 3.55 2.05 -27.53
C PRO A 58 2.00 1.93 -27.59
N LEU A 59 1.31 2.65 -26.72
CA LEU A 59 -0.16 2.68 -26.66
C LEU A 59 -0.75 3.95 -27.32
N ASP A 60 0.11 4.85 -27.79
CA ASP A 60 -0.24 5.99 -28.63
C ASP A 60 0.85 6.21 -29.70
N ASP A 61 0.64 7.18 -30.59
CA ASP A 61 1.53 7.49 -31.72
C ASP A 61 2.66 8.47 -31.32
N SER A 62 2.95 8.68 -30.04
CA SER A 62 4.00 9.60 -29.59
C SER A 62 5.40 8.99 -29.72
N VAL A 63 6.36 9.82 -30.09
CA VAL A 63 7.77 9.42 -30.14
C VAL A 63 8.29 9.02 -28.76
N GLU A 64 7.75 9.62 -27.72
CA GLU A 64 8.06 9.33 -26.31
C GLU A 64 7.61 7.93 -25.90
N ALA A 65 6.43 7.49 -26.32
CA ALA A 65 5.94 6.13 -26.06
C ALA A 65 6.77 5.09 -26.83
N GLU A 66 7.09 5.35 -28.12
CA GLU A 66 7.96 4.47 -28.92
C GLU A 66 9.34 4.33 -28.27
N LYS A 67 9.96 5.45 -27.87
CA LYS A 67 11.25 5.48 -27.19
C LYS A 67 11.22 4.70 -25.88
N THR A 68 10.17 4.88 -25.08
CA THR A 68 10.03 4.21 -23.78
C THR A 68 9.85 2.70 -23.97
N ALA A 69 9.03 2.28 -24.91
CA ALA A 69 8.84 0.87 -25.26
C ALA A 69 10.16 0.21 -25.71
N ASP A 70 10.93 0.86 -26.57
CA ASP A 70 12.26 0.37 -27.01
C ASP A 70 13.24 0.23 -25.83
N ILE A 71 13.26 1.18 -24.89
CA ILE A 71 14.10 1.11 -23.68
C ILE A 71 13.70 -0.09 -22.82
N LEU A 72 12.40 -0.28 -22.58
CA LEU A 72 11.91 -1.38 -21.77
C LEU A 72 12.18 -2.74 -22.42
N ASN A 73 11.98 -2.88 -23.73
CA ASN A 73 12.33 -4.11 -24.45
C ASN A 73 13.82 -4.44 -24.35
N LYS A 74 14.68 -3.44 -24.51
CA LYS A 74 16.14 -3.59 -24.32
C LYS A 74 16.48 -3.98 -22.88
N LEU A 75 15.76 -3.43 -21.88
CA LEU A 75 15.94 -3.78 -20.47
C LEU A 75 15.60 -5.26 -20.22
N VAL A 76 14.45 -5.72 -20.72
CA VAL A 76 14.02 -7.14 -20.57
C VAL A 76 15.10 -8.07 -21.08
N VAL A 77 15.56 -7.88 -22.32
CA VAL A 77 16.61 -8.73 -22.93
C VAL A 77 17.91 -8.66 -22.14
N LYS A 78 18.39 -7.44 -21.83
CA LYS A 78 19.65 -7.28 -21.11
C LYS A 78 19.59 -7.83 -19.67
N SER A 79 18.46 -7.71 -18.99
CA SER A 79 18.31 -8.27 -17.66
C SER A 79 18.51 -9.79 -17.70
N TYR A 80 17.87 -10.46 -18.64
CA TYR A 80 18.05 -11.90 -18.83
C TYR A 80 19.52 -12.29 -19.11
N GLU A 81 20.16 -11.62 -20.05
CA GLU A 81 21.57 -11.86 -20.40
C GLU A 81 22.51 -11.69 -19.19
N MET A 82 22.22 -10.71 -18.32
CA MET A 82 23.07 -10.38 -17.18
C MET A 82 22.90 -11.32 -15.99
N ILE A 83 21.68 -11.84 -15.77
CA ILE A 83 21.35 -12.52 -14.51
C ILE A 83 21.04 -14.02 -14.67
N LYS A 84 20.80 -14.52 -15.90
CA LYS A 84 20.50 -15.94 -16.14
C LYS A 84 21.57 -16.90 -15.57
N ASP A 85 22.85 -16.54 -15.72
CA ASP A 85 23.99 -17.34 -15.29
C ASP A 85 24.60 -16.81 -13.95
N HIS A 86 23.86 -15.97 -13.21
CA HIS A 86 24.31 -15.48 -11.92
C HIS A 86 24.42 -16.65 -10.91
N PRO A 87 25.47 -16.70 -10.05
CA PRO A 87 25.68 -17.82 -9.13
C PRO A 87 24.44 -18.19 -8.30
N VAL A 88 23.70 -17.18 -7.81
CA VAL A 88 22.45 -17.41 -7.06
C VAL A 88 21.40 -18.16 -7.91
N ASN A 89 21.28 -17.85 -9.20
CA ASN A 89 20.33 -18.53 -10.08
C ASN A 89 20.78 -19.95 -10.42
N LEU A 90 22.09 -20.18 -10.55
CA LEU A 90 22.64 -21.52 -10.76
C LEU A 90 22.40 -22.40 -9.52
N GLU A 91 22.64 -21.88 -8.32
CA GLU A 91 22.35 -22.55 -7.05
C GLU A 91 20.87 -22.88 -6.90
N ARG A 92 19.96 -21.96 -7.24
CA ARG A 92 18.51 -22.21 -7.23
C ARG A 92 18.12 -23.34 -8.17
N ILE A 93 18.67 -23.37 -9.39
CA ILE A 93 18.43 -24.43 -10.36
C ILE A 93 18.92 -25.79 -9.83
N GLU A 94 20.11 -25.84 -9.22
CA GLU A 94 20.65 -27.03 -8.59
C GLU A 94 19.74 -27.56 -7.47
N ASN A 95 19.09 -26.67 -6.75
CA ASN A 95 18.14 -26.99 -5.68
C ASN A 95 16.70 -27.24 -6.17
N ASN A 96 16.45 -27.30 -7.48
CA ASN A 96 15.13 -27.38 -8.10
C ASN A 96 14.20 -26.21 -7.75
N GLU A 97 14.76 -25.02 -7.49
CA GLU A 97 14.03 -23.79 -7.29
C GLU A 97 13.97 -22.96 -8.58
N PRO A 98 12.86 -22.24 -8.86
CA PRO A 98 12.78 -21.39 -10.04
C PRO A 98 13.79 -20.22 -9.95
N PRO A 99 14.60 -19.97 -11.01
CA PRO A 99 15.55 -18.87 -11.03
C PRO A 99 14.85 -17.53 -11.20
N ALA A 100 15.37 -16.47 -10.53
CA ALA A 100 14.98 -15.07 -10.76
C ALA A 100 15.85 -14.46 -11.87
N ASN A 101 15.60 -14.84 -13.12
CA ASN A 101 16.53 -14.63 -14.24
C ASN A 101 16.13 -13.54 -15.24
N ILE A 102 15.02 -12.82 -15.00
CA ILE A 102 14.55 -11.79 -15.91
C ILE A 102 13.75 -10.70 -15.15
N ILE A 103 13.82 -9.46 -15.64
CA ILE A 103 12.98 -8.36 -15.16
C ILE A 103 11.85 -8.15 -16.16
N ILE A 104 10.60 -8.22 -15.69
CA ILE A 104 9.39 -8.07 -16.52
C ILE A 104 8.65 -6.81 -16.06
N PRO A 105 8.79 -5.68 -16.77
CA PRO A 105 8.10 -4.43 -16.42
C PRO A 105 6.59 -4.52 -16.68
N ARG A 106 5.82 -3.94 -15.75
CA ARG A 106 4.37 -3.81 -15.85
C ARG A 106 3.88 -2.58 -15.07
N GLY A 107 2.67 -2.11 -15.38
CA GLY A 107 2.03 -1.02 -14.64
C GLY A 107 2.80 0.29 -14.79
N ALA A 108 3.16 0.66 -16.03
CA ALA A 108 3.78 1.95 -16.30
C ALA A 108 2.85 3.09 -15.86
N GLY A 109 3.44 4.14 -15.29
CA GLY A 109 2.73 5.33 -14.86
C GLY A 109 3.71 6.44 -14.53
N GLU A 110 3.24 7.67 -14.63
CA GLU A 110 3.96 8.84 -14.16
C GLU A 110 3.72 9.04 -12.67
N VAL A 111 4.71 9.58 -11.96
CA VAL A 111 4.52 9.98 -10.56
C VAL A 111 3.58 11.19 -10.55
N PRO A 112 2.36 11.05 -10.03
CA PRO A 112 1.43 12.17 -9.99
C PRO A 112 1.94 13.25 -9.04
N VAL A 113 1.63 14.52 -9.34
CA VAL A 113 1.83 15.62 -8.40
C VAL A 113 0.61 15.66 -7.50
N VAL A 114 0.79 15.31 -6.24
CA VAL A 114 -0.26 15.32 -5.22
C VAL A 114 0.09 16.38 -4.18
N GLU A 115 -0.89 17.18 -3.82
CA GLU A 115 -0.77 18.08 -2.67
C GLU A 115 -0.60 17.25 -1.40
N ALA A 116 0.39 17.57 -0.59
CA ALA A 116 0.60 16.87 0.67
C ALA A 116 -0.63 17.02 1.58
N LEU A 117 -0.96 15.95 2.31
CA LEU A 117 -2.10 15.93 3.23
C LEU A 117 -1.95 17.01 4.31
N ASN A 118 -0.71 17.18 4.79
CA ASN A 118 -0.37 18.21 5.77
C ASN A 118 -0.66 19.63 5.26
N ASP A 119 -0.34 19.90 4.00
CA ASP A 119 -0.60 21.22 3.39
C ASP A 119 -2.09 21.42 3.10
N LYS A 120 -2.76 20.38 2.61
CA LYS A 120 -4.16 20.41 2.22
C LYS A 120 -5.12 20.63 3.39
N TYR A 121 -4.81 20.04 4.54
CA TYR A 121 -5.69 20.06 5.71
C TYR A 121 -5.10 20.81 6.91
N GLU A 122 -3.90 21.38 6.75
CA GLU A 122 -3.18 22.10 7.81
C GLU A 122 -2.99 21.26 9.08
N VAL A 123 -2.63 19.97 8.92
CA VAL A 123 -2.42 18.99 9.99
C VAL A 123 -1.01 18.43 9.97
N ASN A 124 -0.47 18.06 11.12
CA ASN A 124 0.70 17.20 11.20
C ASN A 124 0.26 15.74 11.16
N SER A 125 0.61 15.02 10.11
CA SER A 125 0.13 13.66 9.94
C SER A 125 1.26 12.62 9.97
N ALA A 126 0.97 11.47 10.57
CA ALA A 126 1.87 10.32 10.61
C ALA A 126 1.19 9.04 10.08
N CYS A 127 2.01 8.14 9.56
CA CYS A 127 1.59 6.84 9.07
C CYS A 127 2.28 5.75 9.89
N ILE A 128 1.49 4.88 10.51
CA ILE A 128 1.91 3.69 11.26
C ILE A 128 1.41 2.49 10.45
N ALA A 129 2.31 1.81 9.75
CA ALA A 129 1.94 0.72 8.86
C ALA A 129 3.02 -0.37 8.85
N GLU A 130 2.61 -1.58 8.56
CA GLU A 130 3.47 -2.76 8.53
C GLU A 130 4.08 -2.97 7.14
N THR A 131 3.34 -2.60 6.09
CA THR A 131 3.74 -2.90 4.71
C THR A 131 4.37 -1.71 4.00
N GLY A 132 5.37 -1.99 3.19
CA GLY A 132 6.09 -0.97 2.41
C GLY A 132 5.20 -0.21 1.42
N LEU A 133 4.06 -0.80 1.00
CA LEU A 133 3.09 -0.15 0.13
C LEU A 133 2.41 1.02 0.86
N ILE A 134 1.86 0.76 2.02
CA ILE A 134 1.13 1.78 2.81
C ILE A 134 2.09 2.85 3.33
N MET A 135 3.28 2.45 3.82
CA MET A 135 4.33 3.43 4.17
C MET A 135 4.72 4.31 2.97
N GLY A 136 4.77 3.72 1.77
CA GLY A 136 5.03 4.45 0.53
C GLY A 136 3.93 5.46 0.20
N ILE A 137 2.67 5.08 0.36
CA ILE A 137 1.50 5.96 0.18
C ILE A 137 1.53 7.09 1.21
N GLY A 138 1.76 6.79 2.49
CA GLY A 138 1.88 7.80 3.54
C GLY A 138 2.99 8.82 3.22
N ARG A 139 4.18 8.35 2.87
CA ARG A 139 5.29 9.25 2.47
C ARG A 139 4.96 10.08 1.24
N PHE A 140 4.26 9.49 0.27
CA PHE A 140 3.82 10.19 -0.94
C PHE A 140 2.76 11.27 -0.64
N ALA A 141 1.89 11.00 0.35
CA ALA A 141 0.91 11.95 0.86
C ALA A 141 1.50 13.03 1.81
N GLY A 142 2.82 13.02 2.05
CA GLY A 142 3.49 13.98 2.92
C GLY A 142 3.43 13.68 4.41
N MET A 143 3.06 12.43 4.78
CA MET A 143 3.00 12.00 6.18
C MET A 143 4.38 11.57 6.69
N ASP A 144 4.63 11.76 7.95
CA ASP A 144 5.78 11.16 8.64
C ASP A 144 5.58 9.66 8.82
N ILE A 145 6.62 8.87 8.56
CA ILE A 145 6.53 7.41 8.69
C ILE A 145 7.11 7.00 10.04
N ILE A 146 6.25 6.38 10.86
CA ILE A 146 6.65 5.80 12.14
C ILE A 146 7.04 4.34 11.88
N GLU A 147 8.33 4.06 11.94
CA GLU A 147 8.85 2.71 11.76
C GLU A 147 8.64 1.88 13.04
N MET A 148 8.22 0.62 12.86
CA MET A 148 8.05 -0.35 13.94
C MET A 148 8.99 -1.53 13.72
N GLU A 149 9.47 -2.11 14.80
CA GLU A 149 10.19 -3.38 14.77
C GLU A 149 9.23 -4.55 15.06
N ASP A 150 9.61 -5.76 14.66
CA ASP A 150 8.87 -6.99 14.92
C ASP A 150 7.41 -7.02 14.41
N VAL A 151 7.14 -6.35 13.29
CA VAL A 151 5.86 -6.41 12.57
C VAL A 151 6.05 -7.08 11.21
N THR A 152 5.10 -7.94 10.82
CA THR A 152 5.23 -8.79 9.63
C THR A 152 4.26 -8.45 8.52
N GLY A 153 3.12 -7.81 8.84
CA GLY A 153 1.99 -7.60 7.94
C GLY A 153 1.10 -8.84 7.79
N GLY A 154 1.43 -9.94 8.48
CA GLY A 154 0.67 -11.18 8.49
C GLY A 154 -0.15 -11.39 9.75
N ILE A 155 -0.82 -12.54 9.83
CA ILE A 155 -1.61 -12.93 11.03
C ILE A 155 -0.75 -13.16 12.29
N ASP A 156 0.55 -13.31 12.11
CA ASP A 156 1.55 -13.50 13.17
C ASP A 156 2.16 -12.20 13.67
N THR A 157 1.73 -11.06 13.14
CA THR A 157 2.26 -9.76 13.52
C THR A 157 2.13 -9.44 15.00
N ASN A 158 3.05 -8.63 15.52
CA ASN A 158 3.08 -8.20 16.91
C ASN A 158 2.09 -7.06 17.16
N LEU A 159 0.82 -7.40 17.43
CA LEU A 159 -0.25 -6.43 17.69
C LEU A 159 -0.03 -5.62 18.98
N GLU A 160 0.70 -6.17 19.96
CA GLU A 160 1.07 -5.45 21.15
C GLU A 160 2.02 -4.29 20.85
N ASN A 161 3.00 -4.51 19.98
CA ASN A 161 3.92 -3.46 19.54
C ASN A 161 3.19 -2.38 18.73
N ILE A 162 2.29 -2.78 17.83
CA ILE A 162 1.45 -1.83 17.07
C ILE A 162 0.63 -0.96 18.02
N ARG A 163 -0.09 -1.57 18.97
CA ARG A 163 -0.86 -0.87 19.99
C ARG A 163 -0.01 0.13 20.78
N ASP A 164 1.13 -0.32 21.30
CA ASP A 164 1.99 0.50 22.15
C ASP A 164 2.58 1.68 21.36
N THR A 165 2.96 1.45 20.10
CA THR A 165 3.41 2.51 19.19
C THR A 165 2.31 3.53 18.94
N ILE A 166 1.08 3.11 18.65
CA ILE A 166 -0.05 4.01 18.45
C ILE A 166 -0.28 4.87 19.70
N ILE A 167 -0.35 4.25 20.89
CA ILE A 167 -0.61 4.95 22.14
C ILE A 167 0.51 5.93 22.47
N ASP A 168 1.76 5.55 22.26
CA ASP A 168 2.92 6.43 22.47
C ASP A 168 2.85 7.64 21.54
N GLN A 169 2.63 7.42 20.26
CA GLN A 169 2.56 8.49 19.27
C GLN A 169 1.38 9.44 19.53
N VAL A 170 0.20 8.93 19.84
CA VAL A 170 -0.97 9.77 20.17
C VAL A 170 -0.75 10.62 21.42
N LYS A 171 0.00 10.11 22.41
CA LYS A 171 0.21 10.83 23.68
C LYS A 171 1.42 11.76 23.68
N ASN A 172 2.46 11.44 22.93
CA ASN A 172 3.78 12.04 23.10
C ASN A 172 4.33 12.71 21.84
N SER A 173 3.67 12.60 20.68
CA SER A 173 4.08 13.31 19.46
C SER A 173 3.26 14.59 19.24
N ASP A 174 3.70 15.42 18.29
CA ASP A 174 3.01 16.63 17.86
C ASP A 174 2.11 16.37 16.63
N HIS A 175 1.79 15.09 16.33
CA HIS A 175 0.93 14.78 15.21
C HIS A 175 -0.56 14.87 15.58
N ASP A 176 -1.33 15.42 14.66
CA ASP A 176 -2.79 15.61 14.80
C ASP A 176 -3.59 14.48 14.16
N PHE A 177 -3.02 13.84 13.14
CA PHE A 177 -3.68 12.78 12.35
C PHE A 177 -2.78 11.57 12.17
N PHE A 178 -3.34 10.38 12.38
CA PHE A 178 -2.64 9.10 12.21
C PHE A 178 -3.38 8.20 11.21
N LEU A 179 -2.69 7.79 10.15
CA LEU A 179 -3.10 6.67 9.32
C LEU A 179 -2.49 5.39 9.89
N ILE A 180 -3.33 4.46 10.33
CA ILE A 180 -2.89 3.19 10.91
C ILE A 180 -3.36 2.07 9.99
N ASN A 181 -2.46 1.16 9.60
CA ASN A 181 -2.79 -0.01 8.80
C ASN A 181 -2.32 -1.29 9.51
N ILE A 182 -3.23 -2.26 9.62
CA ILE A 182 -2.99 -3.61 10.13
C ILE A 182 -3.45 -4.58 9.04
N ASP A 183 -2.53 -5.36 8.47
CA ASP A 183 -2.72 -6.01 7.17
C ASP A 183 -3.15 -7.49 7.26
N GLY A 184 -2.88 -8.19 8.35
CA GLY A 184 -3.02 -9.65 8.46
C GLY A 184 -4.41 -10.23 8.12
N ALA A 185 -5.48 -9.44 8.22
CA ALA A 185 -6.82 -9.88 7.82
C ALA A 185 -6.96 -10.02 6.29
N ASP A 186 -6.23 -9.20 5.51
CA ASP A 186 -6.17 -9.29 4.07
C ASP A 186 -5.40 -10.54 3.63
N GLU A 187 -4.21 -10.78 4.20
CA GLU A 187 -3.41 -11.96 3.92
C GLU A 187 -4.22 -13.25 4.14
N ALA A 188 -4.87 -13.40 5.31
CA ALA A 188 -5.73 -14.54 5.59
C ALA A 188 -6.92 -14.66 4.62
N GLY A 189 -7.41 -13.53 4.10
CA GLY A 189 -8.45 -13.48 3.06
C GLY A 189 -7.99 -14.08 1.74
N HIS A 190 -6.80 -13.70 1.28
CA HIS A 190 -6.18 -14.22 0.05
C HIS A 190 -5.86 -15.71 0.14
N ASP A 191 -5.45 -16.19 1.31
CA ASP A 191 -5.11 -17.59 1.56
C ASP A 191 -6.32 -18.48 1.81
N GLY A 192 -7.54 -17.91 1.89
CA GLY A 192 -8.76 -18.66 2.14
C GLY A 192 -8.91 -19.17 3.58
N GLN A 193 -8.19 -18.61 4.50
CA GLN A 193 -8.09 -19.01 5.91
C GLN A 193 -9.20 -18.33 6.75
N ALA A 194 -10.41 -18.85 6.68
CA ALA A 194 -11.59 -18.21 7.29
C ALA A 194 -11.53 -18.14 8.81
N VAL A 195 -11.03 -19.17 9.46
CA VAL A 195 -10.93 -19.24 10.93
C VAL A 195 -9.84 -18.30 11.43
N GLU A 196 -8.69 -18.36 10.80
CA GLU A 196 -7.52 -17.51 11.08
C GLU A 196 -7.85 -16.04 10.91
N LYS A 197 -8.57 -15.68 9.84
CA LYS A 197 -9.04 -14.31 9.59
C LYS A 197 -9.97 -13.82 10.70
N ARG A 198 -10.95 -14.62 11.09
CA ARG A 198 -11.86 -14.30 12.21
C ARG A 198 -11.07 -14.10 13.50
N ASP A 199 -10.22 -15.07 13.85
CA ASP A 199 -9.45 -15.07 15.10
C ASP A 199 -8.47 -13.89 15.15
N PHE A 200 -7.91 -13.50 14.01
CA PHE A 200 -7.07 -12.32 13.88
C PHE A 200 -7.85 -11.03 14.12
N ILE A 201 -9.04 -10.87 13.51
CA ILE A 201 -9.90 -9.69 13.71
C ILE A 201 -10.32 -9.59 15.20
N GLU A 202 -10.70 -10.71 15.82
CA GLU A 202 -11.00 -10.75 17.26
C GLU A 202 -9.77 -10.40 18.12
N LYS A 203 -8.58 -10.79 17.69
CA LYS A 203 -7.33 -10.43 18.37
C LYS A 203 -7.03 -8.94 18.24
N VAL A 204 -7.25 -8.33 17.06
CA VAL A 204 -7.11 -6.88 16.86
C VAL A 204 -8.06 -6.12 17.78
N ASP A 205 -9.34 -6.52 17.87
CA ASP A 205 -10.30 -5.90 18.79
C ASP A 205 -9.83 -6.00 20.23
N ARG A 206 -9.44 -7.20 20.68
CA ARG A 206 -9.02 -7.46 22.06
C ARG A 206 -7.71 -6.76 22.44
N VAL A 207 -6.71 -6.72 21.54
CA VAL A 207 -5.36 -6.21 21.86
C VAL A 207 -5.24 -4.73 21.55
N VAL A 208 -5.74 -4.28 20.40
CA VAL A 208 -5.55 -2.91 19.92
C VAL A 208 -6.75 -2.04 20.29
N MET A 209 -7.94 -2.37 19.79
CA MET A 209 -9.12 -1.51 19.94
C MET A 209 -9.58 -1.36 21.39
N SER A 210 -9.43 -2.41 22.21
CA SER A 210 -9.75 -2.35 23.64
C SER A 210 -8.96 -1.29 24.42
N GLU A 211 -7.75 -0.96 23.94
CA GLU A 211 -6.91 0.06 24.55
C GLU A 211 -7.12 1.44 23.89
N LEU A 212 -7.26 1.50 22.56
CA LEU A 212 -7.48 2.76 21.85
C LEU A 212 -8.77 3.46 22.29
N LYS A 213 -9.84 2.70 22.57
CA LYS A 213 -11.11 3.26 23.09
C LYS A 213 -11.01 3.94 24.47
N LYS A 214 -9.89 3.79 25.18
CA LYS A 214 -9.64 4.44 26.48
C LYS A 214 -8.94 5.79 26.33
N LEU A 215 -8.50 6.14 25.10
CA LEU A 215 -7.92 7.44 24.82
C LEU A 215 -9.02 8.49 24.88
N GLU A 216 -8.74 9.57 25.59
CA GLU A 216 -9.62 10.74 25.72
C GLU A 216 -9.29 11.75 24.64
N ASP A 217 -10.26 12.53 24.21
CA ASP A 217 -10.13 13.61 23.20
C ASP A 217 -9.56 13.14 21.84
N VAL A 218 -9.89 11.89 21.45
CA VAL A 218 -9.45 11.28 20.21
C VAL A 218 -10.67 10.85 19.37
N TYR A 219 -10.65 11.18 18.08
CA TYR A 219 -11.57 10.62 17.10
C TYR A 219 -10.95 9.36 16.50
N ILE A 220 -11.68 8.27 16.47
CA ILE A 220 -11.27 7.01 15.83
C ILE A 220 -12.21 6.75 14.67
N PHE A 221 -11.66 6.65 13.46
CA PHE A 221 -12.32 6.18 12.26
C PHE A 221 -11.79 4.78 11.95
N LEU A 222 -12.59 3.76 12.16
CA LEU A 222 -12.23 2.37 11.88
C LEU A 222 -12.94 1.90 10.61
N THR A 223 -12.18 1.38 9.67
CA THR A 223 -12.69 0.84 8.41
C THR A 223 -11.69 -0.16 7.81
N ALA A 224 -11.95 -0.65 6.61
CA ALA A 224 -10.99 -1.31 5.74
C ALA A 224 -10.85 -0.52 4.43
N ASP A 225 -9.75 -0.71 3.72
CA ASP A 225 -9.51 -0.15 2.40
C ASP A 225 -10.30 -0.87 1.30
N HIS A 226 -10.49 -2.19 1.45
CA HIS A 226 -11.31 -3.05 0.60
C HIS A 226 -11.76 -4.31 1.33
N SER A 227 -12.65 -5.05 0.70
CA SER A 227 -13.04 -6.39 1.12
C SER A 227 -12.19 -7.44 0.40
N THR A 228 -11.76 -8.47 1.14
CA THR A 228 -11.07 -9.66 0.60
C THR A 228 -11.82 -10.91 1.08
N PRO A 229 -12.97 -11.24 0.43
CA PRO A 229 -13.80 -12.34 0.87
C PRO A 229 -13.11 -13.70 0.67
N ILE A 230 -13.22 -14.58 1.66
CA ILE A 230 -12.67 -15.93 1.64
C ILE A 230 -13.13 -16.74 0.41
N SER A 231 -14.36 -16.53 -0.05
CA SER A 231 -14.92 -17.23 -1.22
C SER A 231 -14.35 -16.74 -2.56
N VAL A 232 -13.72 -15.56 -2.56
CA VAL A 232 -13.17 -14.91 -3.77
C VAL A 232 -11.65 -15.07 -3.84
N LEU A 233 -10.98 -15.13 -2.71
CA LEU A 233 -9.51 -15.17 -2.57
C LEU A 233 -8.81 -13.97 -3.23
N ASN A 234 -9.55 -12.88 -3.39
CA ASN A 234 -9.08 -11.64 -4.01
C ASN A 234 -9.98 -10.49 -3.56
N HIS A 235 -9.56 -9.27 -3.88
CA HIS A 235 -10.36 -8.09 -3.58
C HIS A 235 -11.71 -8.11 -4.31
N SER A 236 -12.75 -7.58 -3.64
CA SER A 236 -14.07 -7.42 -4.23
C SER A 236 -14.57 -5.97 -4.11
N GLY A 237 -15.59 -5.64 -4.87
CA GLY A 237 -16.26 -4.32 -4.84
C GLY A 237 -17.32 -4.17 -3.74
N ASP A 238 -17.35 -5.08 -2.77
CA ASP A 238 -18.28 -5.00 -1.66
C ASP A 238 -17.96 -3.81 -0.75
N PRO A 239 -18.96 -3.14 -0.18
CA PRO A 239 -18.73 -2.06 0.76
C PRO A 239 -18.13 -2.59 2.05
N VAL A 240 -17.18 -1.84 2.59
CA VAL A 240 -16.55 -2.13 3.88
C VAL A 240 -17.31 -1.47 5.04
N PRO A 241 -17.28 -2.06 6.24
CA PRO A 241 -17.90 -1.46 7.41
C PRO A 241 -17.12 -0.24 7.89
N VAL A 242 -17.82 0.74 8.48
CA VAL A 242 -17.26 1.99 8.99
C VAL A 242 -17.82 2.28 10.38
N ILE A 243 -16.93 2.65 11.31
CA ILE A 243 -17.28 3.22 12.62
C ILE A 243 -16.54 4.55 12.77
N ILE A 244 -17.25 5.53 13.36
CA ILE A 244 -16.64 6.75 13.90
C ILE A 244 -17.00 6.81 15.38
N THR A 245 -15.99 7.06 16.23
CA THR A 245 -16.17 7.33 17.65
C THR A 245 -15.28 8.49 18.09
N GLY A 246 -15.68 9.21 19.11
CA GLY A 246 -14.94 10.35 19.67
C GLY A 246 -15.85 11.36 20.34
N PRO A 247 -15.31 12.49 20.83
CA PRO A 247 -16.10 13.56 21.46
C PRO A 247 -17.24 14.04 20.56
N GLU A 248 -18.42 14.20 21.12
CA GLU A 248 -19.61 14.75 20.42
C GLU A 248 -20.12 13.98 19.20
N VAL A 249 -19.53 12.83 18.87
CA VAL A 249 -20.04 11.96 17.81
C VAL A 249 -21.40 11.41 18.21
N ARG A 250 -22.41 11.60 17.35
CA ARG A 250 -23.76 11.09 17.61
C ARG A 250 -23.78 9.57 17.57
N VAL A 251 -24.24 8.98 18.65
CA VAL A 251 -24.41 7.52 18.78
C VAL A 251 -25.70 7.10 18.09
N ASP A 252 -25.66 6.04 17.31
CA ASP A 252 -26.83 5.37 16.74
C ASP A 252 -27.15 4.07 17.50
N ASP A 253 -28.13 3.28 16.99
CA ASP A 253 -28.58 2.05 17.63
C ASP A 253 -27.72 0.81 17.25
N VAL A 254 -26.66 0.99 16.47
CA VAL A 254 -25.79 -0.12 16.03
C VAL A 254 -24.76 -0.45 17.10
N CYS A 255 -24.79 -1.70 17.57
CA CYS A 255 -23.93 -2.19 18.65
C CYS A 255 -22.89 -3.23 18.19
N GLU A 256 -22.88 -3.58 16.90
CA GLU A 256 -21.98 -4.59 16.35
C GLU A 256 -21.22 -4.03 15.14
N TYR A 257 -19.93 -4.33 15.05
CA TYR A 257 -19.11 -4.01 13.89
C TYR A 257 -19.12 -5.17 12.90
N SER A 258 -20.11 -5.15 12.02
CA SER A 258 -20.22 -6.09 10.89
C SER A 258 -20.90 -5.40 9.72
N GLU A 259 -20.67 -5.90 8.50
CA GLU A 259 -21.27 -5.36 7.27
C GLU A 259 -22.79 -5.30 7.34
N VAL A 260 -23.42 -6.29 8.00
CA VAL A 260 -24.88 -6.37 8.14
C VAL A 260 -25.41 -5.36 9.15
N ALA A 261 -24.72 -5.20 10.29
CA ALA A 261 -25.16 -4.32 11.35
C ALA A 261 -24.94 -2.84 10.96
N VAL A 262 -23.74 -2.48 10.47
CA VAL A 262 -23.40 -1.09 10.12
C VAL A 262 -24.20 -0.56 8.92
N ALA A 263 -24.78 -1.43 8.10
CA ALA A 263 -25.70 -1.02 7.04
C ALA A 263 -26.95 -0.26 7.53
N LYS A 264 -27.24 -0.34 8.85
CA LYS A 264 -28.34 0.37 9.52
C LYS A 264 -27.88 1.60 10.28
N GLY A 265 -26.57 1.89 10.27
CA GLY A 265 -25.97 2.99 11.00
C GLY A 265 -26.30 4.38 10.48
N GLY A 266 -26.10 5.38 11.30
CA GLY A 266 -26.43 6.77 11.02
C GLY A 266 -25.60 7.43 9.93
N LEU A 267 -24.40 6.89 9.61
CA LEU A 267 -23.58 7.37 8.49
C LEU A 267 -24.14 6.98 7.11
N CYS A 268 -25.02 5.98 7.05
CA CYS A 268 -25.48 5.41 5.79
C CYS A 268 -24.30 4.97 4.91
N ARG A 269 -24.43 5.08 3.58
CA ARG A 269 -23.34 4.75 2.64
C ARG A 269 -22.58 6.01 2.26
N ILE A 270 -21.30 6.07 2.60
CA ILE A 270 -20.36 7.13 2.24
C ILE A 270 -19.32 6.60 1.24
N ARG A 271 -18.59 7.48 0.57
CA ARG A 271 -17.44 7.15 -0.27
C ARG A 271 -16.15 7.32 0.55
N GLY A 272 -15.10 6.58 0.21
CA GLY A 272 -13.79 6.75 0.83
C GLY A 272 -13.28 8.21 0.79
N ALA A 273 -13.57 8.94 -0.29
CA ALA A 273 -13.22 10.35 -0.42
C ALA A 273 -13.94 11.29 0.58
N ASP A 274 -15.04 10.85 1.17
CA ASP A 274 -15.79 11.64 2.15
C ASP A 274 -15.18 11.56 3.56
N VAL A 275 -14.37 10.52 3.81
CA VAL A 275 -13.79 10.21 5.13
C VAL A 275 -13.00 11.37 5.69
N MET A 276 -12.02 11.88 4.93
CA MET A 276 -11.17 12.98 5.40
C MET A 276 -11.98 14.25 5.67
N ASN A 277 -12.99 14.54 4.85
CA ASN A 277 -13.84 15.73 5.08
C ASN A 277 -14.63 15.60 6.38
N ILE A 278 -15.16 14.40 6.68
CA ILE A 278 -15.87 14.13 7.94
C ILE A 278 -14.92 14.26 9.13
N MET A 279 -13.73 13.67 9.04
CA MET A 279 -12.73 13.74 10.11
C MET A 279 -12.28 15.18 10.37
N MET A 280 -11.98 15.94 9.33
CA MET A 280 -11.54 17.33 9.45
C MET A 280 -12.64 18.22 10.04
N ASP A 281 -13.92 17.96 9.72
CA ASP A 281 -15.03 18.70 10.33
C ASP A 281 -15.16 18.38 11.83
N LEU A 282 -15.09 17.09 12.20
CA LEU A 282 -15.12 16.68 13.62
C LEU A 282 -13.95 17.25 14.43
N MET A 283 -12.76 17.31 13.86
CA MET A 283 -11.56 17.88 14.46
C MET A 283 -11.53 19.42 14.43
N ASN A 284 -12.53 20.05 13.80
CA ASN A 284 -12.62 21.50 13.60
C ASN A 284 -11.49 22.11 12.72
N TYR A 285 -10.93 21.31 11.81
CA TYR A 285 -9.98 21.73 10.78
C TYR A 285 -10.64 22.07 9.44
N ALA A 286 -11.94 21.77 9.27
CA ALA A 286 -12.63 22.05 8.02
C ALA A 286 -12.82 23.57 7.80
N HIS A 287 -12.44 24.04 6.61
CA HIS A 287 -12.73 25.44 6.21
C HIS A 287 -14.24 25.63 6.04
N LYS A 288 -14.81 26.53 6.82
CA LYS A 288 -16.23 26.86 6.74
C LYS A 288 -16.47 27.94 5.69
N PHE A 289 -17.18 27.58 4.62
CA PHE A 289 -17.56 28.52 3.58
C PHE A 289 -18.87 29.25 3.98
N GLY A 290 -18.88 30.56 3.89
CA GLY A 290 -20.08 31.38 4.09
C GLY A 290 -20.43 31.72 5.54
N ALA A 291 -19.50 31.65 6.45
CA ALA A 291 -19.64 32.14 7.82
C ALA A 291 -19.16 33.59 7.95
#